data_bb0020dc434c3c7cafdc38d6ad4830ff
#
_entry.id   bb0020dc434c3c7cafdc38d6ad4830ff
#
_cell.length_a   1.000
_cell.length_b   1.000
_cell.length_c   1.000
_cell.angle_alpha   90.00
_cell.angle_beta   90.00
_cell.angle_gamma   90.00
#
_symmetry.space_group_name_H-M   'P 1'
#
loop_
_entity.id
_entity.type
_entity.pdbx_description
1 polymer ?
#
loop_
_entity_poly.entity_id
_entity_poly.type
_entity_poly.pdbx_seq_one_letter_code
_entity_poly.pdbx_strand_id
1 'polypeptide(L)'
;MKTVIYTQRVEVIESYNERRDCADQRIPEYIKMCGFLPIPVPNIPAIAKAMVDKIRPAGIVLVGGNSLKKYGGNAPERDETDRLLIKLAVEREIPLYGFCRGMQSILDYFGNNLVKVTGHVAVKHVITGNEESDEVNSYHNEACVELSNTELIAVMRTSDGVIEKIKHKSLPIVGTMWHPERENPFRSQDIKILTTLIGGNQK
;
A
#
# COMPACT_ATOMS: atom_id res chain seq x y z
N MET A 1 6.28 -13.05 17.73
CA MET A 1 5.67 -11.97 16.95
C MET A 1 5.70 -12.39 15.49
N LYS A 2 4.57 -12.35 14.77
CA LYS A 2 4.53 -12.64 13.34
C LYS A 2 5.30 -11.58 12.58
N THR A 3 5.98 -11.98 11.50
CA THR A 3 6.77 -11.08 10.65
C THR A 3 5.91 -10.49 9.53
N VAL A 4 6.05 -9.20 9.28
CA VAL A 4 5.47 -8.49 8.14
C VAL A 4 6.62 -7.83 7.37
N ILE A 5 6.72 -8.13 6.08
CA ILE A 5 7.66 -7.43 5.20
C ILE A 5 7.00 -6.17 4.63
N TYR A 6 7.78 -5.10 4.44
CA TYR A 6 7.29 -3.88 3.83
C TYR A 6 8.26 -3.33 2.78
N THR A 7 7.70 -2.75 1.72
CA THR A 7 8.48 -2.14 0.64
C THR A 7 9.01 -0.77 1.06
N GLN A 8 9.90 -0.21 0.24
CA GLN A 8 10.54 1.06 0.50
C GLN A 8 10.42 1.96 -0.73
N ARG A 9 10.44 3.28 -0.56
CA ARG A 9 10.58 4.22 -1.66
C ARG A 9 12.04 4.29 -2.11
N VAL A 10 12.27 4.79 -3.31
CA VAL A 10 13.61 5.03 -3.84
C VAL A 10 13.91 6.52 -3.78
N GLU A 11 15.04 6.88 -3.19
CA GLU A 11 15.64 8.20 -3.30
C GLU A 11 16.84 8.16 -4.21
N VAL A 12 16.91 9.11 -5.14
CA VAL A 12 18.02 9.26 -6.06
C VAL A 12 18.92 10.40 -5.57
N ILE A 13 20.16 10.06 -5.25
CA ILE A 13 21.18 11.03 -4.84
C ILE A 13 22.00 11.35 -6.10
N GLU A 14 21.60 12.37 -6.84
CA GLU A 14 22.19 12.73 -8.14
C GLU A 14 23.69 12.99 -8.07
N SER A 15 24.15 13.63 -6.97
CA SER A 15 25.58 13.96 -6.77
C SER A 15 26.48 12.73 -6.71
N TYR A 16 25.97 11.57 -6.38
CA TYR A 16 26.72 10.30 -6.28
C TYR A 16 26.24 9.25 -7.29
N ASN A 17 25.24 9.59 -8.11
CA ASN A 17 24.53 8.62 -8.96
C ASN A 17 24.10 7.37 -8.18
N GLU A 18 23.60 7.57 -6.97
CA GLU A 18 23.25 6.51 -6.02
C GLU A 18 21.75 6.43 -5.86
N ARG A 19 21.21 5.22 -5.87
CA ARG A 19 19.79 4.93 -5.61
C ARG A 19 19.68 4.25 -4.26
N ARG A 20 18.89 4.84 -3.37
CA ARG A 20 18.73 4.36 -1.99
C ARG A 20 17.31 3.93 -1.73
N ASP A 21 17.14 2.75 -1.18
CA ASP A 21 15.88 2.34 -0.60
C ASP A 21 15.72 2.97 0.78
N CYS A 22 14.59 3.64 1.02
CA CYS A 22 14.31 4.31 2.28
C CYS A 22 12.82 4.26 2.64
N ALA A 23 12.55 4.40 3.92
CA ALA A 23 11.19 4.46 4.45
C ALA A 23 11.14 5.48 5.61
N ASP A 24 9.97 6.12 5.79
CA ASP A 24 9.72 6.91 6.99
C ASP A 24 9.78 5.97 8.21
N GLN A 25 10.46 6.40 9.28
CA GLN A 25 10.57 5.63 10.53
C GLN A 25 9.21 5.33 11.16
N ARG A 26 8.21 6.15 10.87
CA ARG A 26 6.83 5.94 11.30
C ARG A 26 6.19 4.68 10.71
N ILE A 27 6.67 4.19 9.56
CA ILE A 27 6.15 2.97 8.92
C ILE A 27 6.43 1.73 9.78
N PRO A 28 7.69 1.40 10.13
CA PRO A 28 7.95 0.29 11.04
C PRO A 28 7.36 0.50 12.44
N GLU A 29 7.25 1.73 12.95
CA GLU A 29 6.55 2.01 14.21
C GLU A 29 5.07 1.63 14.13
N TYR A 30 4.38 2.00 13.05
CA TYR A 30 2.98 1.64 12.81
C TYR A 30 2.79 0.12 12.73
N ILE A 31 3.62 -0.58 11.94
CA ILE A 31 3.55 -2.04 11.82
C ILE A 31 3.81 -2.72 13.18
N LYS A 32 4.77 -2.19 13.96
CA LYS A 32 5.06 -2.66 15.31
C LYS A 32 3.88 -2.42 16.27
N MET A 33 3.22 -1.26 16.18
CA MET A 33 2.02 -0.95 16.97
C MET A 33 0.87 -1.92 16.65
N CYS A 34 0.78 -2.39 15.40
CA CYS A 34 -0.16 -3.44 15.00
C CYS A 34 0.21 -4.85 15.52
N GLY A 35 1.30 -5.00 16.27
CA GLY A 35 1.71 -6.27 16.89
C GLY A 35 2.59 -7.17 16.00
N PHE A 36 3.17 -6.64 14.91
CA PHE A 36 4.00 -7.38 13.98
C PHE A 36 5.48 -6.95 14.04
N LEU A 37 6.38 -7.85 13.63
CA LEU A 37 7.80 -7.53 13.42
C LEU A 37 7.99 -6.99 12.00
N PRO A 38 8.31 -5.69 11.81
CA PRO A 38 8.53 -5.12 10.48
C PRO A 38 9.91 -5.48 9.93
N ILE A 39 9.97 -5.94 8.68
CA ILE A 39 11.22 -6.19 7.96
C ILE A 39 11.17 -5.45 6.61
N PRO A 40 12.09 -4.50 6.34
CA PRO A 40 12.15 -3.82 5.06
C PRO A 40 12.63 -4.76 3.95
N VAL A 41 12.10 -4.58 2.76
CA VAL A 41 12.50 -5.34 1.56
C VAL A 41 13.17 -4.38 0.58
N PRO A 42 14.36 -4.73 0.03
CA PRO A 42 15.00 -3.91 -1.00
C PRO A 42 14.23 -3.98 -2.32
N ASN A 43 14.32 -2.91 -3.12
CA ASN A 43 13.74 -2.85 -4.45
C ASN A 43 14.57 -3.63 -5.48
N ILE A 44 14.86 -4.89 -5.16
CA ILE A 44 15.55 -5.86 -6.01
C ILE A 44 14.68 -7.12 -6.06
N PRO A 45 13.93 -7.38 -7.14
CA PRO A 45 12.92 -8.44 -7.21
C PRO A 45 13.42 -9.82 -6.80
N ALA A 46 14.63 -10.19 -7.22
CA ALA A 46 15.21 -11.50 -6.88
C ALA A 46 15.47 -11.66 -5.37
N ILE A 47 15.93 -10.58 -4.70
CA ILE A 47 16.15 -10.57 -3.26
C ILE A 47 14.81 -10.55 -2.53
N ALA A 48 13.87 -9.73 -2.97
CA ALA A 48 12.52 -9.68 -2.40
C ALA A 48 11.85 -11.06 -2.43
N LYS A 49 11.94 -11.78 -3.56
CA LYS A 49 11.44 -13.16 -3.68
C LYS A 49 12.12 -14.10 -2.69
N ALA A 50 13.44 -14.07 -2.63
CA ALA A 50 14.22 -14.93 -1.71
C ALA A 50 13.86 -14.65 -0.24
N MET A 51 13.62 -13.38 0.12
CA MET A 51 13.13 -12.99 1.45
C MET A 51 11.75 -13.57 1.75
N VAL A 52 10.78 -13.46 0.81
CA VAL A 52 9.45 -14.08 0.97
C VAL A 52 9.58 -15.59 1.16
N ASP A 53 10.38 -16.26 0.34
CA ASP A 53 10.57 -17.71 0.40
C ASP A 53 11.18 -18.16 1.73
N LYS A 54 12.16 -17.41 2.24
CA LYS A 54 12.91 -17.77 3.46
C LYS A 54 12.17 -17.35 4.74
N ILE A 55 11.64 -16.15 4.78
CA ILE A 55 10.99 -15.57 5.97
C ILE A 55 9.57 -16.11 6.14
N ARG A 56 8.87 -16.41 5.04
CA ARG A 56 7.46 -16.79 5.03
C ARG A 56 6.62 -15.81 5.84
N PRO A 57 6.57 -14.52 5.43
CA PRO A 57 5.92 -13.48 6.21
C PRO A 57 4.44 -13.75 6.38
N ALA A 58 3.88 -13.32 7.50
CA ALA A 58 2.45 -13.38 7.77
C ALA A 58 1.64 -12.37 6.94
N GLY A 59 2.33 -11.36 6.39
CA GLY A 59 1.72 -10.35 5.53
C GLY A 59 2.78 -9.50 4.83
N ILE A 60 2.33 -8.80 3.79
CA ILE A 60 3.12 -7.86 2.99
C ILE A 60 2.46 -6.50 3.07
N VAL A 61 3.27 -5.44 3.24
CA VAL A 61 2.83 -4.05 3.20
C VAL A 61 3.53 -3.32 2.06
N LEU A 62 2.76 -2.79 1.12
CA LEU A 62 3.25 -1.90 0.07
C LEU A 62 3.04 -0.45 0.53
N VAL A 63 4.14 0.29 0.68
CA VAL A 63 4.11 1.63 1.29
C VAL A 63 3.93 2.76 0.27
N GLY A 64 3.67 3.97 0.75
CA GLY A 64 3.60 5.19 -0.05
C GLY A 64 4.95 5.65 -0.64
N GLY A 65 4.94 6.79 -1.36
CA GLY A 65 6.12 7.45 -1.96
C GLY A 65 6.52 6.94 -3.33
N ASN A 66 7.11 7.80 -4.16
CA ASN A 66 7.29 7.75 -5.60
C ASN A 66 5.93 7.61 -6.36
N SER A 67 5.85 8.08 -7.57
CA SER A 67 4.78 7.70 -8.51
C SER A 67 5.18 6.44 -9.27
N LEU A 68 4.21 5.71 -9.81
CA LEU A 68 4.47 4.61 -10.74
C LEU A 68 5.14 5.14 -12.01
N LYS A 69 6.07 4.39 -12.60
CA LYS A 69 6.75 4.78 -13.85
C LYS A 69 5.76 5.14 -14.96
N LYS A 70 4.66 4.41 -15.08
CA LYS A 70 3.56 4.65 -16.02
C LYS A 70 2.95 6.06 -15.88
N TYR A 71 3.06 6.65 -14.69
CA TYR A 71 2.55 8.00 -14.38
C TYR A 71 3.68 9.01 -14.10
N GLY A 72 4.86 8.79 -14.68
CA GLY A 72 5.99 9.72 -14.61
C GLY A 72 6.96 9.50 -13.46
N GLY A 73 6.82 8.41 -12.69
CA GLY A 73 7.76 8.07 -11.63
C GLY A 73 9.14 7.64 -12.15
N ASN A 74 10.13 7.71 -11.26
CA ASN A 74 11.53 7.45 -11.57
C ASN A 74 12.13 6.22 -10.87
N ALA A 75 11.26 5.33 -10.35
CA ALA A 75 11.66 4.14 -9.59
C ALA A 75 11.11 2.83 -10.23
N PRO A 76 11.56 2.45 -11.46
CA PRO A 76 11.06 1.25 -12.13
C PRO A 76 11.35 -0.04 -11.37
N GLU A 77 12.48 -0.14 -10.66
CA GLU A 77 12.85 -1.26 -9.80
C GLU A 77 11.83 -1.49 -8.67
N ARG A 78 11.23 -0.41 -8.19
CA ARG A 78 10.17 -0.49 -7.19
C ARG A 78 8.87 -1.03 -7.80
N ASP A 79 8.52 -0.59 -9.01
CA ASP A 79 7.35 -1.10 -9.73
C ASP A 79 7.47 -2.61 -9.95
N GLU A 80 8.66 -3.08 -10.37
CA GLU A 80 8.94 -4.50 -10.57
C GLU A 80 8.87 -5.30 -9.26
N THR A 81 9.42 -4.75 -8.18
CA THR A 81 9.39 -5.38 -6.86
C THR A 81 7.95 -5.46 -6.31
N ASP A 82 7.20 -4.36 -6.37
CA ASP A 82 5.79 -4.36 -5.93
C ASP A 82 4.96 -5.35 -6.75
N ARG A 83 5.14 -5.37 -8.09
CA ARG A 83 4.43 -6.29 -8.98
C ARG A 83 4.72 -7.76 -8.65
N LEU A 84 5.98 -8.08 -8.36
CA LEU A 84 6.38 -9.42 -7.91
C LEU A 84 5.74 -9.78 -6.57
N LEU A 85 5.77 -8.87 -5.59
CA LEU A 85 5.19 -9.09 -4.27
C LEU A 85 3.67 -9.27 -4.32
N ILE A 86 2.97 -8.49 -5.16
CA ILE A 86 1.53 -8.67 -5.40
C ILE A 86 1.27 -10.04 -6.02
N LYS A 87 2.04 -10.43 -7.05
CA LYS A 87 1.92 -11.75 -7.67
C LYS A 87 2.08 -12.88 -6.65
N LEU A 88 3.11 -12.81 -5.79
CA LEU A 88 3.34 -13.80 -4.73
C LEU A 88 2.20 -13.80 -3.70
N ALA A 89 1.66 -12.64 -3.36
CA ALA A 89 0.52 -12.52 -2.46
C ALA A 89 -0.73 -13.19 -3.05
N VAL A 90 -1.01 -13.00 -4.33
CA VAL A 90 -2.12 -13.64 -5.05
C VAL A 90 -1.93 -15.16 -5.13
N GLU A 91 -0.75 -15.63 -5.58
CA GLU A 91 -0.48 -17.06 -5.78
C GLU A 91 -0.44 -17.87 -4.49
N ARG A 92 -0.07 -17.24 -3.36
CA ARG A 92 0.13 -17.91 -2.07
C ARG A 92 -0.86 -17.49 -1.01
N GLU A 93 -1.85 -16.66 -1.38
CA GLU A 93 -2.85 -16.10 -0.47
C GLU A 93 -2.25 -15.39 0.75
N ILE A 94 -1.08 -14.72 0.57
CA ILE A 94 -0.43 -13.95 1.63
C ILE A 94 -1.22 -12.65 1.81
N PRO A 95 -1.64 -12.30 3.03
CA PRO A 95 -2.27 -11.02 3.32
C PRO A 95 -1.44 -9.85 2.80
N LEU A 96 -2.07 -8.97 1.99
CA LEU A 96 -1.43 -7.83 1.35
C LEU A 96 -2.17 -6.54 1.69
N TYR A 97 -1.47 -5.59 2.28
CA TYR A 97 -1.95 -4.25 2.51
C TYR A 97 -1.15 -3.24 1.69
N GLY A 98 -1.81 -2.37 0.94
CA GLY A 98 -1.16 -1.28 0.22
C GLY A 98 -1.71 0.07 0.65
N PHE A 99 -0.86 1.05 0.98
CA PHE A 99 -1.33 2.40 1.23
C PHE A 99 -0.71 3.43 0.28
N CYS A 100 -1.48 4.44 -0.11
CA CYS A 100 -1.14 5.48 -1.08
C CYS A 100 -0.59 4.83 -2.38
N ARG A 101 0.68 5.00 -2.71
CA ARG A 101 1.30 4.38 -3.87
C ARG A 101 1.19 2.85 -3.83
N GLY A 102 1.19 2.21 -2.65
CA GLY A 102 0.96 0.77 -2.52
C GLY A 102 -0.43 0.34 -3.02
N MET A 103 -1.48 1.12 -2.74
CA MET A 103 -2.81 0.90 -3.33
C MET A 103 -2.80 1.13 -4.84
N GLN A 104 -2.07 2.14 -5.33
CA GLN A 104 -1.92 2.39 -6.77
C GLN A 104 -1.24 1.21 -7.49
N SER A 105 -0.24 0.56 -6.85
CA SER A 105 0.39 -0.65 -7.38
C SER A 105 -0.58 -1.82 -7.47
N ILE A 106 -1.45 -2.01 -6.47
CA ILE A 106 -2.51 -3.02 -6.49
C ILE A 106 -3.50 -2.72 -7.63
N LEU A 107 -3.95 -1.49 -7.76
CA LEU A 107 -4.86 -1.06 -8.82
C LEU A 107 -4.27 -1.33 -10.22
N ASP A 108 -3.01 -0.92 -10.46
CA ASP A 108 -2.31 -1.15 -11.73
C ASP A 108 -2.11 -2.65 -12.03
N TYR A 109 -1.75 -3.44 -11.01
CA TYR A 109 -1.60 -4.90 -11.15
C TYR A 109 -2.89 -5.58 -11.64
N PHE A 110 -4.04 -5.15 -11.13
CA PHE A 110 -5.37 -5.63 -11.53
C PHE A 110 -5.95 -4.88 -12.75
N GLY A 111 -5.11 -4.14 -13.50
CA GLY A 111 -5.50 -3.53 -14.78
C GLY A 111 -6.35 -2.26 -14.67
N ASN A 112 -6.38 -1.62 -13.50
CA ASN A 112 -7.08 -0.34 -13.33
C ASN A 112 -6.15 0.83 -13.65
N ASN A 113 -6.70 1.90 -14.21
CA ASN A 113 -5.97 3.11 -14.52
C ASN A 113 -6.12 4.17 -13.43
N LEU A 114 -5.07 4.98 -13.27
CA LEU A 114 -5.12 6.17 -12.45
C LEU A 114 -5.28 7.41 -13.33
N VAL A 115 -5.92 8.42 -12.79
CA VAL A 115 -6.06 9.75 -13.38
C VAL A 115 -5.44 10.78 -12.44
N LYS A 116 -5.03 11.93 -12.99
CA LYS A 116 -4.62 13.07 -12.16
C LYS A 116 -5.81 13.64 -11.42
N VAL A 117 -5.64 13.91 -10.14
CA VAL A 117 -6.62 14.55 -9.27
C VAL A 117 -6.02 15.80 -8.63
N THR A 118 -6.87 16.72 -8.22
CA THR A 118 -6.49 17.97 -7.55
C THR A 118 -7.20 18.09 -6.22
N GLY A 119 -6.59 18.79 -5.26
CA GLY A 119 -7.20 18.95 -3.92
C GLY A 119 -6.94 17.78 -2.96
N HIS A 120 -6.07 16.83 -3.32
CA HIS A 120 -5.76 15.65 -2.53
C HIS A 120 -4.33 15.64 -1.94
N VAL A 121 -3.67 16.81 -1.87
CA VAL A 121 -2.30 16.90 -1.31
C VAL A 121 -2.29 17.76 -0.06
N ALA A 122 -1.75 17.21 1.03
CA ALA A 122 -1.63 17.86 2.35
C ALA A 122 -2.97 18.37 2.90
N VAL A 123 -4.03 17.58 2.71
CA VAL A 123 -5.39 17.88 3.18
C VAL A 123 -5.92 16.72 4.01
N LYS A 124 -7.01 16.97 4.73
CA LYS A 124 -7.92 15.94 5.21
C LYS A 124 -9.22 16.03 4.46
N HIS A 125 -9.84 14.89 4.18
CA HIS A 125 -11.13 14.83 3.54
C HIS A 125 -11.99 13.68 4.10
N VAL A 126 -13.29 13.86 3.94
CA VAL A 126 -14.27 12.86 4.35
C VAL A 126 -14.38 11.82 3.24
N ILE A 127 -14.33 10.56 3.64
CA ILE A 127 -14.57 9.40 2.81
C ILE A 127 -15.84 8.69 3.27
N THR A 128 -16.63 8.17 2.34
CA THR A 128 -17.91 7.50 2.62
C THR A 128 -18.02 6.18 1.88
N GLY A 129 -18.73 5.22 2.47
CA GLY A 129 -19.04 3.93 1.86
C GLY A 129 -19.83 3.03 2.80
N ASN A 130 -20.84 2.28 2.27
CA ASN A 130 -21.67 1.34 3.02
C ASN A 130 -22.19 1.87 4.37
N GLU A 131 -22.73 3.09 4.39
CA GLU A 131 -23.24 3.79 5.58
C GLU A 131 -22.17 4.20 6.61
N GLU A 132 -20.89 3.97 6.32
CA GLU A 132 -19.75 4.43 7.11
C GLU A 132 -19.19 5.74 6.54
N SER A 133 -18.71 6.60 7.42
CA SER A 133 -17.98 7.83 7.09
C SER A 133 -16.77 7.96 7.98
N ASP A 134 -15.66 8.45 7.42
CA ASP A 134 -14.42 8.69 8.16
C ASP A 134 -13.69 9.92 7.58
N GLU A 135 -12.82 10.55 8.36
CA GLU A 135 -11.94 11.61 7.92
C GLU A 135 -10.50 11.10 7.89
N VAL A 136 -9.85 11.23 6.73
CA VAL A 136 -8.50 10.71 6.51
C VAL A 136 -7.57 11.78 5.94
N ASN A 137 -6.27 11.62 6.16
CA ASN A 137 -5.26 12.46 5.51
C ASN A 137 -5.07 12.05 4.04
N SER A 138 -4.62 12.98 3.21
CA SER A 138 -4.42 12.75 1.78
C SER A 138 -3.16 13.44 1.26
N TYR A 139 -2.38 12.70 0.43
CA TYR A 139 -1.09 13.16 -0.10
C TYR A 139 -0.80 12.57 -1.50
N HIS A 140 -1.80 12.56 -2.39
CA HIS A 140 -1.65 11.98 -3.73
C HIS A 140 -2.16 12.90 -4.84
N ASN A 141 -1.56 12.82 -6.02
CA ASN A 141 -1.93 13.53 -7.24
C ASN A 141 -2.52 12.62 -8.31
N GLU A 142 -2.41 11.31 -8.12
CA GLU A 142 -3.00 10.29 -8.99
C GLU A 142 -3.91 9.39 -8.16
N ALA A 143 -5.06 9.05 -8.72
CA ALA A 143 -6.05 8.18 -8.08
C ALA A 143 -6.90 7.42 -9.11
N CYS A 144 -7.57 6.37 -8.66
CA CYS A 144 -8.59 5.67 -9.43
C CYS A 144 -9.96 6.24 -9.08
N VAL A 145 -10.77 6.53 -10.11
CA VAL A 145 -12.16 6.98 -9.94
C VAL A 145 -13.16 5.92 -10.35
N GLU A 146 -12.76 4.96 -11.19
CA GLU A 146 -13.60 3.88 -11.66
C GLU A 146 -12.79 2.60 -11.80
N LEU A 147 -13.31 1.49 -11.26
CA LEU A 147 -12.69 0.17 -11.42
C LEU A 147 -13.13 -0.44 -12.74
N SER A 148 -12.18 -0.71 -13.62
CA SER A 148 -12.38 -1.45 -14.87
C SER A 148 -12.31 -2.96 -14.69
N ASN A 149 -11.79 -3.43 -13.56
CA ASN A 149 -11.64 -4.85 -13.22
C ASN A 149 -12.66 -5.24 -12.14
N THR A 150 -13.24 -6.42 -12.28
CA THR A 150 -14.27 -6.93 -11.38
C THR A 150 -13.74 -7.69 -10.15
N GLU A 151 -12.42 -7.89 -10.02
CA GLU A 151 -11.83 -8.60 -8.89
C GLU A 151 -11.70 -7.71 -7.64
N LEU A 152 -11.58 -6.40 -7.85
CA LEU A 152 -11.55 -5.40 -6.78
C LEU A 152 -12.93 -4.78 -6.53
N ILE A 153 -13.13 -4.34 -5.30
CA ILE A 153 -14.33 -3.62 -4.85
C ILE A 153 -13.87 -2.27 -4.27
N ALA A 154 -14.46 -1.19 -4.75
CA ALA A 154 -14.34 0.12 -4.11
C ALA A 154 -15.17 0.12 -2.83
N VAL A 155 -14.52 0.33 -1.69
CA VAL A 155 -15.16 0.27 -0.37
C VAL A 155 -15.54 1.66 0.12
N MET A 156 -14.66 2.65 -0.09
CA MET A 156 -14.90 4.05 0.32
C MET A 156 -14.43 5.00 -0.77
N ARG A 157 -15.10 6.15 -0.85
CA ARG A 157 -14.82 7.21 -1.82
C ARG A 157 -14.94 8.60 -1.17
N THR A 158 -14.27 9.57 -1.75
CA THR A 158 -14.51 10.99 -1.52
C THR A 158 -15.76 11.47 -2.27
N SER A 159 -16.24 12.67 -1.94
CA SER A 159 -17.42 13.29 -2.60
C SER A 159 -17.21 13.57 -4.09
N ASP A 160 -15.98 13.75 -4.55
CA ASP A 160 -15.61 13.91 -5.96
C ASP A 160 -15.38 12.57 -6.69
N GLY A 161 -15.67 11.44 -6.02
CA GLY A 161 -15.69 10.12 -6.62
C GLY A 161 -14.36 9.36 -6.60
N VAL A 162 -13.30 9.94 -6.02
CA VAL A 162 -12.02 9.24 -5.88
C VAL A 162 -12.16 8.04 -4.96
N ILE A 163 -11.63 6.89 -5.40
CA ILE A 163 -11.62 5.66 -4.61
C ILE A 163 -10.48 5.74 -3.58
N GLU A 164 -10.86 5.74 -2.32
CA GLU A 164 -9.94 5.87 -1.19
C GLU A 164 -9.66 4.53 -0.48
N LYS A 165 -10.52 3.54 -0.66
CA LYS A 165 -10.33 2.20 -0.10
C LYS A 165 -10.83 1.14 -1.06
N ILE A 166 -10.01 0.12 -1.25
CA ILE A 166 -10.34 -1.08 -2.03
C ILE A 166 -10.16 -2.34 -1.21
N LYS A 167 -10.87 -3.39 -1.61
CA LYS A 167 -10.59 -4.77 -1.19
C LYS A 167 -10.73 -5.71 -2.38
N HIS A 168 -10.01 -6.82 -2.35
CA HIS A 168 -10.23 -7.93 -3.29
C HIS A 168 -11.46 -8.73 -2.87
N LYS A 169 -12.18 -9.30 -3.82
CA LYS A 169 -13.43 -10.05 -3.58
C LYS A 169 -13.22 -11.31 -2.74
N SER A 170 -12.12 -12.01 -2.94
CA SER A 170 -11.85 -13.33 -2.34
C SER A 170 -10.49 -13.43 -1.64
N LEU A 171 -9.47 -12.70 -2.11
CA LEU A 171 -8.14 -12.74 -1.53
C LEU A 171 -7.98 -11.73 -0.37
N PRO A 172 -7.08 -11.99 0.58
CA PRO A 172 -6.81 -11.08 1.69
C PRO A 172 -5.96 -9.87 1.25
N ILE A 173 -6.52 -9.06 0.34
CA ILE A 173 -5.89 -7.86 -0.23
C ILE A 173 -6.75 -6.64 0.07
N VAL A 174 -6.15 -5.62 0.69
CA VAL A 174 -6.77 -4.33 1.01
C VAL A 174 -5.85 -3.21 0.61
N GLY A 175 -6.41 -2.14 0.06
CA GLY A 175 -5.69 -0.90 -0.25
C GLY A 175 -6.40 0.31 0.32
N THR A 176 -5.63 1.32 0.76
CA THR A 176 -6.10 2.64 1.20
C THR A 176 -5.27 3.74 0.53
N MET A 177 -5.86 4.90 0.23
CA MET A 177 -5.11 6.00 -0.36
C MET A 177 -4.47 6.91 0.68
N TRP A 178 -4.97 6.92 1.91
CA TRP A 178 -4.40 7.69 3.00
C TRP A 178 -3.15 7.03 3.62
N HIS A 179 -2.46 7.78 4.46
CA HIS A 179 -1.23 7.43 5.13
C HIS A 179 -1.47 7.13 6.61
N PRO A 180 -1.65 5.86 7.02
CA PRO A 180 -1.90 5.50 8.43
C PRO A 180 -0.70 5.81 9.33
N GLU A 181 0.51 5.81 8.77
CA GLU A 181 1.75 6.09 9.49
C GLU A 181 1.93 7.57 9.87
N ARG A 182 1.18 8.48 9.25
CA ARG A 182 1.31 9.92 9.49
C ARG A 182 0.45 10.44 10.64
N GLU A 183 -0.47 9.64 11.15
CA GLU A 183 -1.32 10.03 12.27
C GLU A 183 -0.57 9.92 13.63
N ASN A 184 -0.77 10.89 14.52
CA ASN A 184 -0.17 10.88 15.84
C ASN A 184 -1.21 11.29 16.91
N PRO A 185 -1.65 10.37 17.79
CA PRO A 185 -1.32 8.94 17.79
C PRO A 185 -1.86 8.20 16.57
N PHE A 186 -1.36 6.99 16.29
CA PHE A 186 -1.92 6.14 15.23
C PHE A 186 -3.40 5.84 15.50
N ARG A 187 -4.22 5.93 14.47
CA ARG A 187 -5.66 5.74 14.58
C ARG A 187 -6.00 4.26 14.83
N SER A 188 -6.91 4.02 15.75
CA SER A 188 -7.37 2.66 16.06
C SER A 188 -8.01 1.95 14.85
N GLN A 189 -8.71 2.69 13.98
CA GLN A 189 -9.29 2.19 12.75
C GLN A 189 -8.22 1.66 11.79
N ASP A 190 -7.11 2.38 11.63
CA ASP A 190 -6.01 1.96 10.76
C ASP A 190 -5.27 0.75 11.32
N ILE A 191 -5.02 0.72 12.63
CA ILE A 191 -4.48 -0.46 13.32
C ILE A 191 -5.39 -1.67 13.09
N LYS A 192 -6.71 -1.50 13.20
CA LYS A 192 -7.70 -2.56 12.99
C LYS A 192 -7.67 -3.10 11.56
N ILE A 193 -7.44 -2.26 10.53
CA ILE A 193 -7.32 -2.74 9.14
C ILE A 193 -6.20 -3.77 9.04
N LEU A 194 -5.00 -3.43 9.48
CA LEU A 194 -3.83 -4.31 9.32
C LEU A 194 -3.94 -5.55 10.22
N THR A 195 -4.38 -5.39 11.47
CA THR A 195 -4.52 -6.51 12.42
C THR A 195 -5.60 -7.49 12.00
N THR A 196 -6.73 -7.03 11.47
CA THR A 196 -7.80 -7.90 10.96
C THR A 196 -7.35 -8.64 9.72
N LEU A 197 -6.71 -7.94 8.77
CA LEU A 197 -6.24 -8.53 7.52
C LEU A 197 -5.22 -9.66 7.76
N ILE A 198 -4.25 -9.45 8.62
CA ILE A 198 -3.16 -10.41 8.87
C ILE A 198 -3.54 -11.40 9.99
N GLY A 199 -4.37 -11.00 10.95
CA GLY A 199 -4.81 -11.82 12.07
C GLY A 199 -5.98 -12.74 11.75
N GLY A 200 -6.84 -12.36 10.80
CA GLY A 200 -8.09 -13.06 10.48
C GLY A 200 -7.93 -14.40 9.75
N ASN A 201 -6.74 -14.74 9.27
CA ASN A 201 -6.46 -16.01 8.59
C ASN A 201 -6.00 -17.14 9.55
N GLN A 202 -6.42 -17.13 10.81
CA GLN A 202 -6.32 -18.31 11.69
C GLN A 202 -7.60 -19.15 11.49
N LYS A 203 -7.59 -19.98 10.44
CA LYS A 203 -8.41 -21.19 10.38
C LYS A 203 -7.57 -22.38 10.76
#